data_8574a79975affb1e0309dc8e77966f47
#
_entry.id   8574a79975affb1e0309dc8e77966f47
#
_cell.length_a   1.000
_cell.length_b   1.000
_cell.length_c   1.000
_cell.angle_alpha   90.00
_cell.angle_beta   90.00
_cell.angle_gamma   90.00
#
_symmetry.space_group_name_H-M   'P 1'
#
loop_
_entity.id
_entity.type
_entity.pdbx_description
1 polymer ?
#
loop_
_entity_poly.entity_id
_entity_poly.type
_entity_poly.pdbx_seq_one_letter_code
_entity_poly.pdbx_strand_id
1 'polypeptide(L)'
;MQTCSCCSVRRIPAEALFELCTGMLLGIFWQVDLRRPFLSLISATDANTSFGFGASVAQVTSAFARRVARVSEKQGDFVVLDGGFLLGQSAKRLGQAHSIDISMHEFVHVLSVKSRHTAHVNVLEGEAFLMWLRWLLRSRKRHCARTVVLVDSSVWCGAAAKGRSSTQLNRLLRKAAALEMAGDIQVHLVLVPSVENPSDIPSRGLRCVAEVRGPDLQPPPPSRK
;
A
#
# COMPACT_ATOMS: atom_id res chain seq x y z
N MET A 1 -44.78 -21.42 32.28
CA MET A 1 -43.37 -20.95 32.54
C MET A 1 -42.49 -21.48 31.43
N GLN A 2 -42.20 -20.66 30.44
CA GLN A 2 -41.27 -20.99 29.36
C GLN A 2 -39.86 -20.59 29.81
N THR A 3 -39.01 -21.57 30.03
CA THR A 3 -37.58 -21.36 30.34
C THR A 3 -36.87 -20.90 29.09
N CYS A 4 -36.32 -19.69 29.13
CA CYS A 4 -35.52 -19.09 28.06
C CYS A 4 -34.19 -19.85 27.94
N SER A 5 -34.03 -20.67 26.87
CA SER A 5 -32.89 -21.50 26.58
C SER A 5 -31.75 -20.73 25.84
N CYS A 6 -31.41 -19.52 26.25
CA CYS A 6 -30.48 -18.65 25.52
C CYS A 6 -29.11 -18.43 26.16
N CYS A 7 -28.71 -19.22 27.15
CA CYS A 7 -27.36 -19.10 27.73
C CYS A 7 -26.53 -20.36 27.53
N SER A 8 -26.19 -20.69 26.29
CA SER A 8 -25.09 -21.64 26.05
C SER A 8 -23.75 -20.91 26.20
N VAL A 9 -23.07 -21.11 27.31
CA VAL A 9 -21.70 -20.64 27.51
C VAL A 9 -20.80 -21.37 26.51
N ARG A 10 -20.37 -20.69 25.48
CA ARG A 10 -19.37 -21.23 24.52
C ARG A 10 -17.99 -20.94 25.06
N ARG A 11 -17.16 -21.97 25.15
CA ARG A 11 -15.72 -21.80 25.46
C ARG A 11 -15.04 -21.08 24.29
N ILE A 12 -14.26 -20.06 24.59
CA ILE A 12 -13.41 -19.38 23.61
C ILE A 12 -12.34 -20.36 23.20
N PRO A 13 -12.10 -20.61 21.87
CA PRO A 13 -11.00 -21.44 21.42
C PRO A 13 -9.65 -20.89 21.92
N ALA A 14 -8.71 -21.77 22.22
CA ALA A 14 -7.39 -21.36 22.72
C ALA A 14 -6.65 -20.42 21.79
N GLU A 15 -6.82 -20.59 20.48
CA GLU A 15 -6.26 -19.71 19.45
C GLU A 15 -6.83 -18.28 19.53
N ALA A 16 -8.14 -18.14 19.73
CA ALA A 16 -8.78 -16.83 19.88
C ALA A 16 -8.37 -16.16 21.20
N LEU A 17 -8.19 -16.94 22.27
CA LEU A 17 -7.69 -16.42 23.54
C LEU A 17 -6.24 -15.94 23.39
N PHE A 18 -5.39 -16.69 22.66
CA PHE A 18 -4.01 -16.28 22.36
C PHE A 18 -3.95 -15.00 21.55
N GLU A 19 -4.81 -14.85 20.53
CA GLU A 19 -4.90 -13.62 19.74
C GLU A 19 -5.33 -12.43 20.60
N LEU A 20 -6.32 -12.60 21.46
CA LEU A 20 -6.77 -11.55 22.39
C LEU A 20 -5.65 -11.14 23.36
N CYS A 21 -4.98 -12.10 23.99
CA CYS A 21 -3.86 -11.82 24.88
C CYS A 21 -2.71 -11.13 24.16
N THR A 22 -2.38 -11.57 22.94
CA THR A 22 -1.35 -10.94 22.11
C THR A 22 -1.76 -9.50 21.75
N GLY A 23 -3.00 -9.27 21.36
CA GLY A 23 -3.53 -7.93 21.10
C GLY A 23 -3.47 -7.01 22.33
N MET A 24 -3.82 -7.52 23.50
CA MET A 24 -3.71 -6.76 24.75
C MET A 24 -2.26 -6.41 25.10
N LEU A 25 -1.32 -7.36 24.96
CA LEU A 25 0.10 -7.14 25.24
C LEU A 25 0.73 -6.15 24.25
N LEU A 26 0.34 -6.23 22.97
CA LEU A 26 0.84 -5.32 21.92
C LEU A 26 0.11 -3.98 21.91
N GLY A 27 -1.03 -3.85 22.58
CA GLY A 27 -1.84 -2.63 22.62
C GLY A 27 -1.08 -1.40 23.10
N ILE A 28 -0.08 -1.58 23.96
CA ILE A 28 0.81 -0.49 24.45
C ILE A 28 1.66 0.11 23.32
N PHE A 29 1.91 -0.62 22.23
CA PHE A 29 2.64 -0.14 21.06
C PHE A 29 1.71 0.47 20.01
N TRP A 30 0.41 0.35 20.18
CA TRP A 30 -0.61 0.88 19.26
C TRP A 30 -0.89 2.37 19.50
N GLN A 31 0.17 3.16 19.46
CA GLN A 31 0.04 4.61 19.54
C GLN A 31 -0.01 5.17 18.11
N VAL A 32 -1.15 5.70 17.73
CA VAL A 32 -1.28 6.47 16.48
C VAL A 32 -1.13 7.94 16.81
N ASP A 33 0.02 8.51 16.49
CA ASP A 33 0.21 9.95 16.58
C ASP A 33 -0.35 10.62 15.31
N LEU A 34 -1.54 11.21 15.43
CA LEU A 34 -2.21 11.91 14.34
C LEU A 34 -1.47 13.19 13.90
N ARG A 35 -0.46 13.64 14.65
CA ARG A 35 0.38 14.80 14.33
C ARG A 35 1.55 14.45 13.43
N ARG A 36 1.82 13.16 13.17
CA ARG A 36 2.91 12.74 12.30
C ARG A 36 2.84 13.46 10.95
N PRO A 37 3.99 13.98 10.45
CA PRO A 37 4.05 14.66 9.18
C PRO A 37 3.76 13.70 8.04
N PHE A 38 3.19 14.20 6.96
CA PHE A 38 3.20 13.47 5.70
C PHE A 38 4.57 13.58 5.05
N LEU A 39 5.08 12.47 4.52
CA LEU A 39 6.24 12.51 3.66
C LEU A 39 5.93 13.36 2.41
N SER A 40 6.95 14.11 1.95
CA SER A 40 6.84 14.93 0.74
C SER A 40 6.99 14.09 -0.53
N LEU A 41 6.35 12.93 -0.56
CA LEU A 41 6.34 12.04 -1.70
C LEU A 41 5.00 11.28 -1.79
N ILE A 42 4.64 10.92 -3.02
CA ILE A 42 3.61 9.92 -3.31
C ILE A 42 4.29 8.77 -4.02
N SER A 43 3.94 7.56 -3.61
CA SER A 43 4.45 6.33 -4.22
C SER A 43 3.36 5.65 -5.04
N ALA A 44 3.77 4.76 -5.95
CA ALA A 44 2.88 3.82 -6.62
C ALA A 44 3.52 2.43 -6.58
N THR A 45 2.69 1.39 -6.54
CA THR A 45 3.14 -0.01 -6.63
C THR A 45 2.28 -0.78 -7.60
N ASP A 46 2.90 -1.75 -8.25
CA ASP A 46 2.24 -2.63 -9.21
C ASP A 46 2.92 -4.00 -9.26
N ALA A 47 2.16 -5.03 -9.65
CA ALA A 47 2.67 -6.35 -9.89
C ALA A 47 2.21 -6.91 -11.23
N ASN A 48 3.14 -7.49 -11.97
CA ASN A 48 2.89 -8.14 -13.24
C ASN A 48 3.26 -9.62 -13.19
N THR A 49 2.36 -10.48 -13.64
CA THR A 49 2.56 -11.94 -13.61
C THR A 49 3.64 -12.43 -14.57
N SER A 50 3.95 -11.66 -15.62
CA SER A 50 4.95 -12.04 -16.61
C SER A 50 6.38 -11.64 -16.23
N PHE A 51 6.56 -10.57 -15.44
CA PHE A 51 7.88 -10.12 -15.02
C PHE A 51 8.00 -10.07 -13.50
N GLY A 52 7.22 -9.21 -12.80
CA GLY A 52 7.33 -9.14 -11.35
C GLY A 52 6.80 -7.84 -10.74
N PHE A 53 7.66 -7.09 -10.08
CA PHE A 53 7.27 -6.03 -9.17
C PHE A 53 7.83 -4.68 -9.60
N GLY A 54 6.98 -3.66 -9.57
CA GLY A 54 7.32 -2.29 -9.84
C GLY A 54 6.98 -1.37 -8.66
N ALA A 55 7.82 -0.35 -8.44
CA ALA A 55 7.45 0.78 -7.60
C ALA A 55 8.05 2.06 -8.15
N SER A 56 7.27 3.13 -8.03
CA SER A 56 7.64 4.47 -8.49
C SER A 56 7.30 5.50 -7.42
N VAL A 57 7.99 6.63 -7.43
CA VAL A 57 7.75 7.72 -6.49
C VAL A 57 7.80 9.06 -7.19
N ALA A 58 6.94 10.00 -6.77
CA ALA A 58 6.98 11.38 -7.18
C ALA A 58 7.18 12.29 -5.97
N GLN A 59 7.98 13.34 -6.14
CA GLN A 59 8.20 14.36 -5.12
C GLN A 59 7.02 15.34 -5.14
N VAL A 60 6.44 15.57 -3.98
CA VAL A 60 5.31 16.48 -3.81
C VAL A 60 5.47 17.28 -2.52
N THR A 61 4.59 18.25 -2.29
CA THR A 61 4.54 18.88 -0.97
C THR A 61 3.80 17.99 0.04
N SER A 62 4.17 18.06 1.31
CA SER A 62 3.49 17.35 2.40
C SER A 62 1.99 17.72 2.47
N ALA A 63 1.62 18.97 2.14
CA ALA A 63 0.23 19.40 2.06
C ALA A 63 -0.53 18.72 0.92
N PHE A 64 0.12 18.52 -0.23
CA PHE A 64 -0.45 17.79 -1.35
C PHE A 64 -0.67 16.32 -1.00
N ALA A 65 0.36 15.64 -0.44
CA ALA A 65 0.24 14.26 0.01
C ALA A 65 -0.91 14.08 1.01
N ARG A 66 -1.06 15.01 1.97
CA ARG A 66 -2.19 15.02 2.92
C ARG A 66 -3.54 15.13 2.22
N ARG A 67 -3.66 15.95 1.18
CA ARG A 67 -4.90 16.10 0.41
C ARG A 67 -5.26 14.80 -0.29
N VAL A 68 -4.30 14.15 -0.94
CA VAL A 68 -4.51 12.87 -1.62
C VAL A 68 -4.85 11.75 -0.63
N ALA A 69 -4.21 11.72 0.55
CA ALA A 69 -4.49 10.75 1.59
C ALA A 69 -5.96 10.71 2.03
N ARG A 70 -6.69 11.83 1.97
CA ARG A 70 -8.11 11.88 2.33
C ARG A 70 -9.00 11.01 1.43
N VAL A 71 -8.55 10.70 0.22
CA VAL A 71 -9.28 9.80 -0.68
C VAL A 71 -9.28 8.36 -0.14
N SER A 72 -8.21 7.95 0.57
CA SER A 72 -8.12 6.61 1.17
C SER A 72 -9.19 6.34 2.24
N GLU A 73 -9.76 7.38 2.83
CA GLU A 73 -10.79 7.27 3.87
C GLU A 73 -12.19 6.97 3.29
N LYS A 74 -12.34 7.10 1.99
CA LYS A 74 -13.61 6.94 1.28
C LYS A 74 -13.62 5.62 0.52
N GLN A 75 -14.52 4.74 0.90
CA GLN A 75 -14.60 3.41 0.30
C GLN A 75 -14.95 3.47 -1.19
N GLY A 76 -14.07 2.92 -2.01
CA GLY A 76 -14.24 2.82 -3.46
C GLY A 76 -13.84 4.06 -4.25
N ASP A 77 -13.58 5.20 -3.61
CA ASP A 77 -13.08 6.38 -4.27
C ASP A 77 -11.67 6.13 -4.83
N PHE A 78 -11.33 6.81 -5.91
CA PHE A 78 -10.06 6.64 -6.59
C PHE A 78 -9.53 7.97 -7.12
N VAL A 79 -8.21 8.04 -7.36
CA VAL A 79 -7.58 9.21 -7.97
C VAL A 79 -7.37 8.99 -9.46
N VAL A 80 -7.40 10.09 -10.20
CA VAL A 80 -7.07 10.20 -11.62
C VAL A 80 -5.92 11.20 -11.73
N LEU A 81 -4.83 10.80 -12.38
CA LEU A 81 -3.65 11.63 -12.57
C LEU A 81 -3.92 12.71 -13.63
N ASP A 82 -3.12 13.81 -13.59
CA ASP A 82 -3.20 14.85 -14.60
C ASP A 82 -2.85 14.30 -16.00
N GLY A 83 -3.69 14.63 -17.00
CA GLY A 83 -3.62 14.03 -18.34
C GLY A 83 -4.18 12.62 -18.42
N GLY A 84 -4.69 12.08 -17.34
CA GLY A 84 -5.38 10.78 -17.31
C GLY A 84 -6.75 10.87 -18.01
N PHE A 85 -7.04 9.84 -18.78
CA PHE A 85 -8.21 9.83 -19.64
C PHE A 85 -9.45 9.38 -18.85
N LEU A 86 -10.33 10.30 -18.48
CA LEU A 86 -11.68 10.00 -17.97
C LEU A 86 -12.56 9.39 -19.07
N LEU A 87 -12.06 8.40 -19.80
CA LEU A 87 -12.87 7.69 -20.77
C LEU A 87 -13.63 6.56 -20.15
N GLY A 88 -14.96 6.69 -20.08
CA GLY A 88 -16.02 5.68 -20.26
C GLY A 88 -15.92 4.29 -19.62
N GLN A 89 -14.75 3.85 -19.18
CA GLN A 89 -14.52 2.52 -18.60
C GLN A 89 -14.67 2.47 -17.08
N SER A 90 -14.92 3.60 -16.44
CA SER A 90 -15.12 3.67 -14.98
C SER A 90 -16.50 3.17 -14.51
N ALA A 91 -17.35 2.72 -15.40
CA ALA A 91 -18.73 2.30 -15.11
C ALA A 91 -18.88 1.13 -14.13
N LYS A 92 -17.78 0.48 -13.70
CA LYS A 92 -17.79 -0.62 -12.72
C LYS A 92 -17.23 -0.25 -11.34
N ARG A 93 -16.72 0.97 -11.14
CA ARG A 93 -16.23 1.40 -9.82
C ARG A 93 -17.34 2.14 -9.09
N LEU A 94 -17.64 1.70 -7.86
CA LEU A 94 -18.72 2.25 -7.03
C LEU A 94 -18.38 3.60 -6.38
N GLY A 95 -17.13 4.12 -6.55
CA GLY A 95 -16.66 5.33 -5.89
C GLY A 95 -16.51 6.53 -6.83
N GLN A 96 -16.23 7.67 -6.24
CA GLN A 96 -16.04 8.94 -6.94
C GLN A 96 -14.59 9.08 -7.43
N ALA A 97 -14.41 9.60 -8.65
CA ALA A 97 -13.10 9.97 -9.18
C ALA A 97 -12.65 11.33 -8.60
N HIS A 98 -11.41 11.40 -8.15
CA HIS A 98 -10.76 12.62 -7.66
C HIS A 98 -9.56 12.93 -8.55
N SER A 99 -9.64 14.01 -9.35
CA SER A 99 -8.49 14.46 -10.12
C SER A 99 -7.42 15.04 -9.20
N ILE A 100 -6.17 14.64 -9.44
CA ILE A 100 -4.99 15.16 -8.76
C ILE A 100 -4.01 15.71 -9.78
N ASP A 101 -3.45 16.87 -9.46
CA ASP A 101 -2.51 17.63 -10.30
C ASP A 101 -1.09 17.06 -10.14
N ILE A 102 -0.89 15.88 -10.70
CA ILE A 102 0.40 15.20 -10.83
C ILE A 102 0.37 14.27 -12.03
N SER A 103 1.35 14.39 -12.91
CA SER A 103 1.47 13.60 -14.13
C SER A 103 2.20 12.27 -13.87
N MET A 104 1.90 11.24 -14.66
CA MET A 104 2.64 9.97 -14.65
C MET A 104 4.14 10.18 -14.89
N HIS A 105 4.53 11.20 -15.67
CA HIS A 105 5.93 11.50 -15.98
C HIS A 105 6.74 12.05 -14.79
N GLU A 106 6.08 12.50 -13.73
CA GLU A 106 6.73 12.98 -12.52
C GLU A 106 7.17 11.83 -11.61
N PHE A 107 6.76 10.61 -11.91
CA PHE A 107 7.12 9.43 -11.14
C PHE A 107 8.44 8.84 -11.61
N VAL A 108 9.37 8.71 -10.68
CA VAL A 108 10.68 8.05 -10.88
C VAL A 108 10.58 6.60 -10.41
N HIS A 109 11.05 5.68 -11.23
CA HIS A 109 11.07 4.26 -10.90
C HIS A 109 12.13 3.95 -9.85
N VAL A 110 11.74 3.40 -8.72
CA VAL A 110 12.62 3.05 -7.59
C VAL A 110 12.82 1.54 -7.43
N LEU A 111 11.89 0.75 -7.95
CA LEU A 111 11.98 -0.72 -7.98
C LEU A 111 11.47 -1.25 -9.32
N SER A 112 12.23 -2.18 -9.89
CA SER A 112 11.82 -3.05 -10.98
C SER A 112 12.51 -4.39 -10.76
N VAL A 113 11.77 -5.38 -10.25
CA VAL A 113 12.34 -6.65 -9.75
C VAL A 113 11.56 -7.82 -10.33
N LYS A 114 12.30 -8.75 -10.96
CA LYS A 114 11.70 -9.96 -11.50
C LYS A 114 11.19 -10.87 -10.38
N SER A 115 9.95 -11.38 -10.53
CA SER A 115 9.42 -12.39 -9.62
C SER A 115 10.20 -13.70 -9.75
N ARG A 116 10.44 -14.37 -8.63
CA ARG A 116 11.12 -15.67 -8.58
C ARG A 116 10.15 -16.85 -8.55
N HIS A 117 8.87 -16.58 -8.46
CA HIS A 117 7.82 -17.60 -8.40
C HIS A 117 6.56 -17.09 -9.07
N THR A 118 5.67 -18.02 -9.39
CA THR A 118 4.33 -17.74 -9.88
C THR A 118 3.35 -17.78 -8.72
N ALA A 119 2.50 -16.76 -8.63
CA ALA A 119 1.43 -16.69 -7.64
C ALA A 119 0.21 -15.99 -8.24
N HIS A 120 -0.91 -16.05 -7.53
CA HIS A 120 -2.09 -15.29 -7.93
C HIS A 120 -1.79 -13.78 -7.89
N VAL A 121 -2.31 -13.01 -8.85
CA VAL A 121 -2.03 -11.58 -8.99
C VAL A 121 -2.23 -10.80 -7.68
N ASN A 122 -3.29 -11.09 -6.93
CA ASN A 122 -3.54 -10.41 -5.64
C ASN A 122 -2.42 -10.64 -4.59
N VAL A 123 -1.74 -11.80 -4.66
CA VAL A 123 -0.59 -12.10 -3.80
C VAL A 123 0.62 -11.31 -4.26
N LEU A 124 0.85 -11.27 -5.58
CA LEU A 124 1.95 -10.49 -6.16
C LEU A 124 1.79 -9.00 -5.86
N GLU A 125 0.58 -8.45 -5.90
CA GLU A 125 0.29 -7.07 -5.50
C GLU A 125 0.71 -6.78 -4.05
N GLY A 126 0.36 -7.66 -3.13
CA GLY A 126 0.80 -7.56 -1.75
C GLY A 126 2.31 -7.69 -1.58
N GLU A 127 2.98 -8.49 -2.41
CA GLU A 127 4.45 -8.60 -2.42
C GLU A 127 5.12 -7.34 -2.96
N ALA A 128 4.58 -6.75 -4.05
CA ALA A 128 5.04 -5.47 -4.58
C ALA A 128 4.98 -4.37 -3.51
N PHE A 129 3.84 -4.30 -2.81
CA PHE A 129 3.66 -3.39 -1.68
C PHE A 129 4.70 -3.63 -0.58
N LEU A 130 4.94 -4.87 -0.17
CA LEU A 130 5.95 -5.19 0.85
C LEU A 130 7.37 -4.84 0.41
N MET A 131 7.71 -5.02 -0.86
CA MET A 131 9.03 -4.64 -1.40
C MET A 131 9.21 -3.12 -1.37
N TRP A 132 8.18 -2.37 -1.78
CA TRP A 132 8.15 -0.93 -1.67
C TRP A 132 8.28 -0.47 -0.20
N LEU A 133 7.52 -1.04 0.71
CA LEU A 133 7.55 -0.68 2.13
C LEU A 133 8.96 -0.90 2.73
N ARG A 134 9.60 -2.02 2.40
CA ARG A 134 10.99 -2.27 2.79
C ARG A 134 11.95 -1.25 2.20
N TRP A 135 11.76 -0.84 0.94
CA TRP A 135 12.54 0.21 0.33
C TRP A 135 12.34 1.55 1.04
N LEU A 136 11.11 1.90 1.35
CA LEU A 136 10.78 3.13 2.08
C LEU A 136 11.50 3.17 3.44
N LEU A 137 11.46 2.08 4.19
CA LEU A 137 12.00 1.96 5.54
C LEU A 137 13.55 1.91 5.61
N ARG A 138 14.25 1.76 4.50
CA ARG A 138 15.72 1.83 4.49
C ARG A 138 16.26 3.18 4.96
N SER A 139 15.51 4.23 4.79
CA SER A 139 15.91 5.56 5.24
C SER A 139 15.19 5.93 6.54
N ARG A 140 15.96 6.13 7.61
CA ARG A 140 15.41 6.58 8.90
C ARG A 140 14.72 7.94 8.82
N LYS A 141 15.08 8.79 7.85
CA LYS A 141 14.41 10.07 7.59
C LYS A 141 12.92 9.92 7.19
N ARG A 142 12.53 8.72 6.80
CA ARG A 142 11.15 8.41 6.38
C ARG A 142 10.34 7.71 7.48
N HIS A 143 10.93 7.44 8.63
CA HIS A 143 10.24 6.87 9.78
C HIS A 143 9.41 7.93 10.51
N CYS A 144 8.51 7.50 11.41
CA CYS A 144 7.64 8.35 12.22
C CYS A 144 6.78 9.29 11.35
N ALA A 145 6.24 8.82 10.23
CA ALA A 145 5.57 9.63 9.23
C ALA A 145 4.33 8.96 8.66
N ARG A 146 3.55 9.75 7.93
CA ARG A 146 2.45 9.27 7.08
C ARG A 146 2.87 9.30 5.62
N THR A 147 2.43 8.32 4.84
CA THR A 147 2.78 8.22 3.41
C THR A 147 1.57 7.79 2.59
N VAL A 148 1.56 8.16 1.32
CA VAL A 148 0.53 7.79 0.36
C VAL A 148 1.12 6.84 -0.65
N VAL A 149 0.39 5.76 -0.95
CA VAL A 149 0.74 4.86 -2.04
C VAL A 149 -0.46 4.60 -2.94
N LEU A 150 -0.26 4.78 -4.22
CA LEU A 150 -1.23 4.49 -5.27
C LEU A 150 -1.14 3.01 -5.62
N VAL A 151 -2.28 2.36 -5.70
CA VAL A 151 -2.40 0.94 -6.08
C VAL A 151 -3.62 0.76 -6.95
N ASP A 152 -3.60 -0.15 -7.89
CA ASP A 152 -4.75 -0.46 -8.74
C ASP A 152 -5.53 -1.70 -8.29
N SER A 153 -4.99 -2.46 -7.34
CA SER A 153 -5.62 -3.63 -6.75
C SER A 153 -6.65 -3.27 -5.68
N SER A 154 -7.93 -3.26 -6.05
CA SER A 154 -9.03 -3.09 -5.08
C SER A 154 -9.08 -4.22 -4.03
N VAL A 155 -8.60 -5.42 -4.39
CA VAL A 155 -8.52 -6.56 -3.47
C VAL A 155 -7.48 -6.31 -2.39
N TRP A 156 -6.28 -5.81 -2.76
CA TRP A 156 -5.25 -5.46 -1.80
C TRP A 156 -5.68 -4.31 -0.89
N CYS A 157 -6.25 -3.23 -1.47
CA CYS A 157 -6.82 -2.13 -0.68
C CYS A 157 -7.86 -2.61 0.32
N GLY A 158 -8.82 -3.43 -0.12
CA GLY A 158 -9.87 -3.95 0.73
C GLY A 158 -9.35 -4.90 1.81
N ALA A 159 -8.32 -5.70 1.53
CA ALA A 159 -7.68 -6.56 2.50
C ALA A 159 -6.93 -5.75 3.57
N ALA A 160 -6.17 -4.74 3.15
CA ALA A 160 -5.43 -3.85 4.04
C ALA A 160 -6.38 -3.02 4.93
N ALA A 161 -7.44 -2.45 4.36
CA ALA A 161 -8.44 -1.70 5.12
C ALA A 161 -9.16 -2.54 6.20
N LYS A 162 -9.39 -3.83 5.93
CA LYS A 162 -10.00 -4.76 6.88
C LYS A 162 -9.00 -5.37 7.86
N GLY A 163 -7.70 -5.28 7.59
CA GLY A 163 -6.64 -5.96 8.34
C GLY A 163 -6.69 -7.49 8.24
N ARG A 164 -7.54 -8.05 7.36
CA ARG A 164 -7.74 -9.51 7.20
C ARG A 164 -8.16 -9.89 5.79
N SER A 165 -7.77 -11.11 5.36
CA SER A 165 -8.14 -11.68 4.08
C SER A 165 -7.96 -13.19 4.08
N SER A 166 -7.77 -13.83 2.90
CA SER A 166 -7.38 -15.23 2.77
C SER A 166 -6.03 -15.52 3.43
N THR A 167 -5.73 -16.78 3.70
CA THR A 167 -4.51 -17.21 4.40
C THR A 167 -3.23 -16.65 3.78
N GLN A 168 -3.13 -16.63 2.46
CA GLN A 168 -1.94 -16.11 1.76
C GLN A 168 -1.79 -14.59 1.94
N LEU A 169 -2.87 -13.83 1.72
CA LEU A 169 -2.87 -12.38 1.92
C LEU A 169 -2.69 -12.00 3.40
N ASN A 170 -3.23 -12.79 4.34
CA ASN A 170 -3.00 -12.54 5.77
C ASN A 170 -1.52 -12.61 6.15
N ARG A 171 -0.75 -13.50 5.54
CA ARG A 171 0.71 -13.55 5.78
C ARG A 171 1.39 -12.26 5.33
N LEU A 172 0.96 -11.68 4.21
CA LEU A 172 1.49 -10.42 3.70
C LEU A 172 1.05 -9.25 4.57
N LEU A 173 -0.22 -9.20 4.97
CA LEU A 173 -0.77 -8.18 5.86
C LEU A 173 -0.04 -8.15 7.21
N ARG A 174 0.24 -9.32 7.82
CA ARG A 174 1.04 -9.40 9.06
C ARG A 174 2.44 -8.85 8.88
N LYS A 175 3.10 -9.15 7.74
CA LYS A 175 4.43 -8.59 7.43
C LYS A 175 4.37 -7.08 7.20
N ALA A 176 3.33 -6.58 6.53
CA ALA A 176 3.11 -5.15 6.33
C ALA A 176 2.94 -4.44 7.67
N ALA A 177 2.03 -4.93 8.51
CA ALA A 177 1.79 -4.36 9.84
C ALA A 177 3.06 -4.35 10.70
N ALA A 178 3.85 -5.43 10.69
CA ALA A 178 5.11 -5.48 11.43
C ALA A 178 6.13 -4.43 10.93
N LEU A 179 6.21 -4.21 9.62
CA LEU A 179 7.08 -3.19 9.02
C LEU A 179 6.58 -1.78 9.33
N GLU A 180 5.28 -1.53 9.25
CA GLU A 180 4.67 -0.25 9.58
C GLU A 180 4.91 0.10 11.06
N MET A 181 4.74 -0.87 11.96
CA MET A 181 5.06 -0.70 13.39
C MET A 181 6.55 -0.44 13.61
N ALA A 182 7.45 -1.19 12.95
CA ALA A 182 8.89 -1.02 13.11
C ALA A 182 9.41 0.34 12.62
N GLY A 183 8.78 0.89 11.57
CA GLY A 183 9.10 2.21 11.03
C GLY A 183 8.30 3.35 11.64
N ASP A 184 7.31 3.03 12.46
CA ASP A 184 6.34 3.99 12.98
C ASP A 184 5.66 4.78 11.84
N ILE A 185 5.25 4.06 10.78
CA ILE A 185 4.69 4.63 9.55
C ILE A 185 3.21 4.30 9.46
N GLN A 186 2.43 5.28 9.04
CA GLN A 186 1.04 5.11 8.64
C GLN A 186 0.92 5.21 7.13
N VAL A 187 0.46 4.13 6.48
CA VAL A 187 0.29 4.07 5.03
C VAL A 187 -1.16 4.36 4.65
N HIS A 188 -1.36 5.30 3.74
CA HIS A 188 -2.64 5.60 3.11
C HIS A 188 -2.66 4.98 1.70
N LEU A 189 -3.42 3.90 1.54
CA LEU A 189 -3.64 3.25 0.25
C LEU A 189 -4.71 4.00 -0.54
N VAL A 190 -4.40 4.42 -1.75
CA VAL A 190 -5.32 5.13 -2.63
C VAL A 190 -5.43 4.39 -3.95
N LEU A 191 -6.66 4.13 -4.38
CA LEU A 191 -6.90 3.47 -5.65
C LEU A 191 -6.60 4.39 -6.84
N VAL A 192 -5.99 3.81 -7.87
CA VAL A 192 -5.76 4.45 -9.17
C VAL A 192 -6.23 3.49 -10.29
N PRO A 193 -6.70 3.96 -11.44
CA PRO A 193 -6.94 3.08 -12.59
C PRO A 193 -5.64 2.42 -13.04
N SER A 194 -5.69 1.13 -13.44
CA SER A 194 -4.48 0.40 -13.88
C SER A 194 -3.75 1.08 -15.02
N VAL A 195 -4.49 1.69 -15.96
CA VAL A 195 -3.91 2.42 -17.10
C VAL A 195 -3.14 3.68 -16.69
N GLU A 196 -3.39 4.18 -15.48
CA GLU A 196 -2.75 5.37 -14.91
C GLU A 196 -1.82 5.01 -13.75
N ASN A 197 -1.56 3.71 -13.51
CA ASN A 197 -0.62 3.31 -12.47
C ASN A 197 0.82 3.54 -12.93
N PRO A 198 1.58 4.52 -12.35
CA PRO A 198 2.94 4.82 -12.78
C PRO A 198 3.92 3.66 -12.60
N SER A 199 3.52 2.62 -11.87
CA SER A 199 4.35 1.44 -11.61
C SER A 199 4.07 0.27 -12.56
N ASP A 200 3.12 0.39 -13.49
CA ASP A 200 2.87 -0.63 -14.51
C ASP A 200 4.10 -0.84 -15.42
N ILE A 201 4.79 0.23 -15.79
CA ILE A 201 6.01 0.14 -16.62
C ILE A 201 7.12 -0.65 -15.91
N PRO A 202 7.57 -0.29 -14.69
CA PRO A 202 8.62 -1.04 -14.01
C PRO A 202 8.19 -2.44 -13.57
N SER A 203 6.90 -2.71 -13.33
CA SER A 203 6.39 -4.05 -13.02
C SER A 203 6.51 -5.02 -14.21
N ARG A 204 6.58 -4.50 -15.43
CA ARG A 204 6.83 -5.24 -16.69
C ARG A 204 8.31 -5.35 -17.04
N GLY A 205 9.22 -4.81 -16.21
CA GLY A 205 10.66 -4.79 -16.48
C GLY A 205 11.09 -3.77 -17.54
N LEU A 206 10.19 -2.87 -17.89
CA LEU A 206 10.47 -1.80 -18.85
C LEU A 206 11.11 -0.61 -18.12
N ARG A 207 11.99 0.12 -18.80
CA ARG A 207 12.62 1.34 -18.28
C ARG A 207 12.00 2.55 -18.97
N CYS A 208 11.51 3.52 -18.20
CA CYS A 208 11.29 4.86 -18.76
C CYS A 208 12.63 5.58 -18.91
N VAL A 209 12.81 6.28 -20.02
CA VAL A 209 14.04 7.04 -20.36
C VAL A 209 14.09 8.40 -19.62
N ALA A 210 13.34 8.62 -18.58
CA ALA A 210 13.39 9.86 -17.80
C ALA A 210 14.28 9.68 -16.57
N GLU A 211 15.57 10.00 -16.73
CA GLU A 211 16.49 10.22 -15.60
C GLU A 211 16.21 11.60 -14.97
N VAL A 212 15.51 11.62 -13.84
CA VAL A 212 15.60 12.76 -12.93
C VAL A 212 16.32 12.30 -11.66
N ARG A 213 17.60 12.64 -11.58
CA ARG A 213 18.45 12.36 -10.42
C ARG A 213 18.16 13.39 -9.34
N GLY A 214 17.38 13.02 -8.31
CA GLY A 214 17.38 13.73 -7.05
C GLY A 214 18.38 13.06 -6.08
N PRO A 215 19.14 13.81 -5.28
CA PRO A 215 20.22 13.28 -4.44
C PRO A 215 19.81 12.25 -3.39
N ASP A 216 18.51 12.19 -3.04
CA ASP A 216 17.98 11.26 -2.05
C ASP A 216 17.30 9.99 -2.62
N LEU A 217 17.26 9.84 -3.95
CA LEU A 217 16.58 8.73 -4.64
C LEU A 217 17.54 7.67 -5.21
N GLN A 218 18.81 7.68 -4.84
CA GLN A 218 19.76 6.68 -5.34
C GLN A 218 19.32 5.25 -4.93
N PRO A 219 19.29 4.30 -5.89
CA PRO A 219 19.12 2.89 -5.56
C PRO A 219 20.29 2.42 -4.68
N PRO A 220 20.05 1.49 -3.75
CA PRO A 220 21.12 0.96 -2.92
C PRO A 220 22.16 0.26 -3.81
N PRO A 221 23.44 0.29 -3.43
CA PRO A 221 24.49 -0.44 -4.12
C PRO A 221 24.15 -1.94 -4.12
N PRO A 222 24.55 -2.68 -5.17
CA PRO A 222 24.30 -4.11 -5.26
C PRO A 222 24.95 -4.81 -4.05
N SER A 223 24.18 -5.70 -3.41
CA SER A 223 24.70 -6.51 -2.31
C SER A 223 25.89 -7.31 -2.79
N ARG A 224 27.05 -7.08 -2.18
CA ARG A 224 28.23 -7.97 -2.38
C ARG A 224 27.82 -9.38 -1.95
N LYS A 225 28.05 -10.34 -2.84
CA LYS A 225 27.92 -11.77 -2.57
C LYS A 225 28.95 -12.19 -1.53
#